data_dc25aaa73e8ef1cd3dd618d9c3d80a8d
#
_entry.id   dc25aaa73e8ef1cd3dd618d9c3d80a8d
#
_cell.length_a   1.000
_cell.length_b   1.000
_cell.length_c   1.000
_cell.angle_alpha   90.00
_cell.angle_beta   90.00
_cell.angle_gamma   90.00
#
_symmetry.space_group_name_H-M   'P 1'
#
loop_
_entity.id
_entity.type
_entity.pdbx_description
1 polymer ?
#
loop_
_entity_poly.entity_id
_entity_poly.type
_entity_poly.pdbx_seq_one_letter_code
_entity_poly.pdbx_strand_id
1 'polypeptide(L)'
;MDPTTPAATPSTTGGRRPGYLYHKVAAHLAAHPDQMLTVGEITKALSAPSTGAVFEALKRMAAAGYATHQTGPHRFQITQAGIDAAGTMPPPAPRAPRQGRRAGRRQPVTRPNGDLYFPRKLAGATDVDVLRRLRDKRIPVLLYGPPGTGKTALVEAAFPDLLTVAGTGDTVVEDFLGNFIPLPDGGFEFVYGPLVVAMREGRALLVDDATLIPPKVLAVLYPAMDGRRVITIPGYRNERVEAVDGFYVIAGHNPGVHGAILTEALASRFDVHIEVTTDWDLARHLGVPRPAVEAAITLNADLAAGRVGWAPQLRELLGFTRVSKTLGPAAAVANLVGRAPAEDRE
;
A
#
# COMPACT_ATOMS: atom_id res chain seq x y z
N MET A 1 3.43 -25.50 -66.31
CA MET A 1 2.01 -25.79 -65.98
C MET A 1 1.83 -25.51 -64.49
N ASP A 2 1.04 -24.56 -64.24
CA ASP A 2 0.72 -23.96 -62.96
C ASP A 2 0.09 -24.95 -61.96
N PRO A 3 0.29 -24.74 -60.68
CA PRO A 3 -0.84 -24.76 -59.82
C PRO A 3 -0.92 -23.57 -58.87
N THR A 4 -1.98 -22.87 -59.03
CA THR A 4 -2.56 -21.83 -58.19
C THR A 4 -2.66 -22.23 -56.71
N THR A 5 -1.95 -21.49 -55.86
CA THR A 5 -2.15 -21.49 -54.42
C THR A 5 -3.24 -20.49 -54.07
N PRO A 6 -4.32 -20.84 -53.32
CA PRO A 6 -5.30 -19.85 -52.90
C PRO A 6 -4.74 -18.98 -51.76
N ALA A 7 -4.93 -17.67 -51.96
CA ALA A 7 -4.57 -16.62 -51.04
C ALA A 7 -5.28 -16.81 -49.68
N ALA A 8 -4.50 -16.76 -48.59
CA ALA A 8 -4.99 -16.72 -47.22
C ALA A 8 -5.71 -15.39 -46.96
N THR A 9 -6.98 -15.49 -46.59
CA THR A 9 -7.78 -14.38 -46.07
C THR A 9 -7.18 -13.84 -44.79
N PRO A 10 -6.98 -12.54 -44.61
CA PRO A 10 -6.49 -11.98 -43.37
C PRO A 10 -7.59 -12.04 -42.32
N SER A 11 -7.33 -12.70 -41.19
CA SER A 11 -8.17 -12.72 -39.98
C SER A 11 -8.27 -11.29 -39.44
N THR A 12 -9.46 -10.71 -39.45
CA THR A 12 -9.80 -9.43 -38.84
C THR A 12 -9.88 -9.56 -37.31
N THR A 13 -8.75 -9.55 -36.64
CA THR A 13 -8.69 -9.14 -35.22
C THR A 13 -8.58 -7.61 -35.21
N GLY A 14 -9.75 -6.96 -35.09
CA GLY A 14 -9.87 -5.50 -35.12
C GLY A 14 -9.21 -4.81 -33.96
N GLY A 15 -7.93 -4.50 -34.08
CA GLY A 15 -7.27 -3.48 -33.28
C GLY A 15 -7.85 -2.11 -33.63
N ARG A 16 -8.69 -1.54 -32.74
CA ARG A 16 -9.28 -0.21 -32.93
C ARG A 16 -8.17 0.84 -33.06
N ARG A 17 -8.10 1.54 -34.21
CA ARG A 17 -7.12 2.62 -34.46
C ARG A 17 -7.19 3.69 -33.36
N PRO A 18 -6.06 4.23 -32.90
CA PRO A 18 -6.03 5.35 -31.95
C PRO A 18 -6.88 6.51 -32.47
N GLY A 19 -7.79 7.05 -31.63
CA GLY A 19 -8.68 8.14 -32.05
C GLY A 19 -10.06 7.73 -32.57
N TYR A 20 -10.31 6.45 -32.81
CA TYR A 20 -11.59 5.97 -33.37
C TYR A 20 -12.83 6.43 -32.58
N LEU A 21 -12.77 6.38 -31.24
CA LEU A 21 -13.89 6.82 -30.40
C LEU A 21 -14.09 8.34 -30.46
N TYR A 22 -13.02 9.12 -30.53
CA TYR A 22 -13.06 10.58 -30.63
C TYR A 22 -13.80 11.00 -31.91
N HIS A 23 -13.46 10.40 -33.05
CA HIS A 23 -14.15 10.67 -34.32
C HIS A 23 -15.63 10.25 -34.31
N LYS A 24 -15.95 9.13 -33.69
CA LYS A 24 -17.34 8.69 -33.53
C LYS A 24 -18.17 9.66 -32.68
N VAL A 25 -17.60 10.15 -31.56
CA VAL A 25 -18.24 11.14 -30.71
C VAL A 25 -18.43 12.45 -31.47
N ALA A 26 -17.44 12.93 -32.22
CA ALA A 26 -17.52 14.13 -33.05
C ALA A 26 -18.62 14.01 -34.13
N ALA A 27 -18.63 12.91 -34.85
CA ALA A 27 -19.63 12.64 -35.88
C ALA A 27 -21.06 12.56 -35.34
N HIS A 28 -21.23 11.93 -34.16
CA HIS A 28 -22.51 11.85 -33.48
C HIS A 28 -23.02 13.23 -33.04
N LEU A 29 -22.17 14.04 -32.44
CA LEU A 29 -22.55 15.41 -32.06
C LEU A 29 -22.86 16.29 -33.31
N ALA A 30 -22.11 16.14 -34.38
CA ALA A 30 -22.35 16.87 -35.66
C ALA A 30 -23.68 16.46 -36.33
N ALA A 31 -24.15 15.26 -36.12
CA ALA A 31 -25.45 14.80 -36.58
C ALA A 31 -26.61 15.36 -35.73
N HIS A 32 -26.34 15.97 -34.57
CA HIS A 32 -27.32 16.54 -33.65
C HIS A 32 -26.87 17.93 -33.17
N PRO A 33 -26.70 18.91 -34.07
CA PRO A 33 -26.04 20.19 -33.77
C PRO A 33 -26.80 21.06 -32.77
N ASP A 34 -28.13 20.95 -32.77
CA ASP A 34 -29.01 21.77 -31.93
C ASP A 34 -29.34 21.13 -30.58
N GLN A 35 -28.74 19.95 -30.27
CA GLN A 35 -29.05 19.20 -29.06
C GLN A 35 -27.89 19.24 -28.06
N MET A 36 -28.23 19.54 -26.81
CA MET A 36 -27.36 19.32 -25.67
C MET A 36 -27.50 17.89 -25.16
N LEU A 37 -26.54 17.04 -25.46
CA LEU A 37 -26.55 15.61 -25.13
C LEU A 37 -25.76 15.32 -23.86
N THR A 38 -26.28 14.42 -23.03
CA THR A 38 -25.54 13.89 -21.88
C THR A 38 -24.52 12.83 -22.30
N VAL A 39 -23.51 12.63 -21.45
CA VAL A 39 -22.48 11.58 -21.69
C VAL A 39 -23.13 10.20 -21.79
N GLY A 40 -24.17 9.94 -21.00
CA GLY A 40 -24.93 8.66 -21.01
C GLY A 40 -25.64 8.40 -22.34
N GLU A 41 -26.34 9.42 -22.88
CA GLU A 41 -27.02 9.35 -24.17
C GLU A 41 -26.05 9.05 -25.30
N ILE A 42 -24.93 9.78 -25.37
CA ILE A 42 -23.87 9.57 -26.36
C ILE A 42 -23.25 8.16 -26.21
N THR A 43 -22.98 7.73 -24.99
CA THR A 43 -22.43 6.39 -24.73
C THR A 43 -23.36 5.28 -25.25
N LYS A 44 -24.66 5.42 -25.00
CA LYS A 44 -25.71 4.47 -25.44
C LYS A 44 -25.83 4.48 -26.97
N ALA A 45 -25.91 5.66 -27.58
CA ALA A 45 -26.05 5.82 -29.04
C ALA A 45 -24.86 5.23 -29.81
N LEU A 46 -23.65 5.38 -29.27
CA LEU A 46 -22.42 4.86 -29.90
C LEU A 46 -22.10 3.41 -29.53
N SER A 47 -22.88 2.78 -28.67
CA SER A 47 -22.55 1.48 -28.05
C SER A 47 -21.11 1.45 -27.56
N ALA A 48 -20.68 2.55 -26.89
CA ALA A 48 -19.30 2.73 -26.48
C ALA A 48 -18.96 1.85 -25.27
N PRO A 49 -17.73 1.33 -25.17
CA PRO A 49 -17.36 0.36 -24.13
C PRO A 49 -17.29 0.96 -22.72
N SER A 50 -17.24 2.29 -22.60
CA SER A 50 -17.09 2.99 -21.32
C SER A 50 -17.59 4.43 -21.41
N THR A 51 -18.45 4.82 -20.47
CA THR A 51 -18.91 6.21 -20.29
C THR A 51 -17.75 7.16 -19.98
N GLY A 52 -16.75 6.70 -19.23
CA GLY A 52 -15.54 7.48 -18.92
C GLY A 52 -14.72 7.80 -20.17
N ALA A 53 -14.60 6.87 -21.12
CA ALA A 53 -13.89 7.12 -22.38
C ALA A 53 -14.60 8.14 -23.27
N VAL A 54 -15.95 8.10 -23.31
CA VAL A 54 -16.77 9.10 -24.00
C VAL A 54 -16.62 10.47 -23.35
N PHE A 55 -16.70 10.55 -22.03
CA PHE A 55 -16.52 11.80 -21.29
C PHE A 55 -15.15 12.44 -21.53
N GLU A 56 -14.07 11.65 -21.55
CA GLU A 56 -12.73 12.16 -21.85
C GLU A 56 -12.60 12.66 -23.30
N ALA A 57 -13.27 12.02 -24.26
CA ALA A 57 -13.33 12.51 -25.64
C ALA A 57 -14.06 13.86 -25.72
N LEU A 58 -15.21 13.99 -25.06
CA LEU A 58 -16.01 15.20 -25.00
C LEU A 58 -15.28 16.36 -24.32
N LYS A 59 -14.58 16.11 -23.20
CA LYS A 59 -13.76 17.12 -22.53
C LYS A 59 -12.65 17.66 -23.45
N ARG A 60 -12.04 16.80 -24.26
CA ARG A 60 -11.03 17.23 -25.23
C ARG A 60 -11.62 18.05 -26.36
N MET A 61 -12.82 17.69 -26.82
CA MET A 61 -13.52 18.48 -27.82
C MET A 61 -13.87 19.88 -27.27
N ALA A 62 -14.34 19.94 -26.03
CA ALA A 62 -14.62 21.21 -25.37
C ALA A 62 -13.37 22.06 -25.16
N ALA A 63 -12.25 21.47 -24.74
CA ALA A 63 -10.97 22.16 -24.59
C ALA A 63 -10.39 22.66 -25.92
N ALA A 64 -10.71 22.01 -27.04
CA ALA A 64 -10.32 22.41 -28.39
C ALA A 64 -11.29 23.40 -29.04
N GLY A 65 -12.37 23.80 -28.33
CA GLY A 65 -13.39 24.70 -28.86
C GLY A 65 -14.41 24.06 -29.82
N TYR A 66 -14.37 22.73 -29.96
CA TYR A 66 -15.26 21.99 -30.87
C TYR A 66 -16.61 21.59 -30.22
N ALA A 67 -16.73 21.72 -28.93
CA ALA A 67 -17.98 21.51 -28.22
C ALA A 67 -18.10 22.49 -27.04
N THR A 68 -19.33 22.87 -26.68
CA THR A 68 -19.62 23.54 -25.42
C THR A 68 -19.89 22.50 -24.34
N HIS A 69 -19.58 22.82 -23.10
CA HIS A 69 -19.79 21.95 -21.94
C HIS A 69 -20.55 22.68 -20.84
N GLN A 70 -21.69 22.13 -20.46
CA GLN A 70 -22.49 22.60 -19.31
C GLN A 70 -22.29 21.62 -18.14
N THR A 71 -21.99 22.15 -16.96
CA THR A 71 -21.83 21.41 -15.72
C THR A 71 -23.14 21.32 -14.93
N GLY A 72 -23.47 20.12 -14.46
CA GLY A 72 -24.58 19.80 -13.57
C GLY A 72 -25.97 19.62 -14.18
N PRO A 73 -26.35 18.51 -14.84
CA PRO A 73 -25.53 17.37 -15.28
C PRO A 73 -24.65 17.69 -16.47
N HIS A 74 -23.55 16.94 -16.64
CA HIS A 74 -22.63 17.15 -17.77
C HIS A 74 -23.30 16.92 -19.11
N ARG A 75 -23.54 18.01 -19.85
CA ARG A 75 -24.09 18.02 -21.20
C ARG A 75 -23.12 18.68 -22.16
N PHE A 76 -23.15 18.23 -23.41
CA PHE A 76 -22.26 18.72 -24.45
C PHE A 76 -23.06 18.99 -25.73
N GLN A 77 -22.71 20.08 -26.42
CA GLN A 77 -23.25 20.43 -27.72
C GLN A 77 -22.08 20.80 -28.64
N ILE A 78 -22.15 20.42 -29.89
CA ILE A 78 -21.12 20.76 -30.87
C ILE A 78 -21.16 22.26 -31.18
N THR A 79 -20.01 22.88 -31.41
CA THR A 79 -19.90 24.26 -31.89
C THR A 79 -19.86 24.29 -33.43
N GLN A 80 -20.06 25.48 -34.03
CA GLN A 80 -19.88 25.62 -35.48
C GLN A 80 -18.50 25.17 -35.92
N ALA A 81 -17.45 25.54 -35.18
CA ALA A 81 -16.08 25.07 -35.43
C ALA A 81 -15.94 23.53 -35.37
N GLY A 82 -16.73 22.90 -34.48
CA GLY A 82 -16.79 21.43 -34.37
C GLY A 82 -17.51 20.79 -35.55
N ILE A 83 -18.58 21.41 -36.09
CA ILE A 83 -19.31 20.94 -37.25
C ILE A 83 -18.40 21.04 -38.50
N ASP A 84 -17.76 22.17 -38.68
CA ASP A 84 -16.87 22.43 -39.83
C ASP A 84 -15.66 21.47 -39.85
N ALA A 85 -15.20 21.09 -38.64
CA ALA A 85 -14.07 20.17 -38.47
C ALA A 85 -14.47 18.68 -38.40
N ALA A 86 -15.75 18.33 -38.32
CA ALA A 86 -16.22 16.96 -38.00
C ALA A 86 -15.70 15.88 -38.99
N GLY A 87 -15.40 16.25 -40.25
CA GLY A 87 -14.79 15.35 -41.24
C GLY A 87 -13.27 15.34 -41.27
N THR A 88 -12.62 16.37 -40.73
CA THR A 88 -11.17 16.64 -40.83
C THR A 88 -10.51 16.78 -39.46
N MET A 89 -11.25 16.61 -38.37
CA MET A 89 -10.67 16.67 -37.02
C MET A 89 -9.42 15.82 -36.93
N PRO A 90 -8.24 16.43 -36.70
CA PRO A 90 -7.06 15.61 -36.46
C PRO A 90 -7.35 14.71 -35.21
N PRO A 91 -6.95 13.43 -35.29
CA PRO A 91 -6.99 12.63 -34.07
C PRO A 91 -6.23 13.43 -33.00
N PRO A 92 -6.73 13.45 -31.74
CA PRO A 92 -6.00 14.10 -30.68
C PRO A 92 -4.57 13.63 -30.77
N ALA A 93 -3.61 14.58 -30.81
CA ALA A 93 -2.20 14.27 -30.94
C ALA A 93 -1.91 13.05 -30.05
N PRO A 94 -1.28 11.98 -30.56
CA PRO A 94 -0.98 10.82 -29.74
C PRO A 94 -0.39 11.44 -28.48
N ARG A 95 -1.02 11.19 -27.32
CA ARG A 95 -0.41 11.59 -26.05
C ARG A 95 1.02 11.16 -26.23
N ALA A 96 1.95 12.15 -26.25
CA ALA A 96 3.38 11.87 -26.20
C ALA A 96 3.47 10.71 -25.22
N PRO A 97 3.96 9.51 -25.69
CA PRO A 97 3.79 8.28 -24.92
C PRO A 97 4.05 8.76 -23.52
N ARG A 98 3.02 8.70 -22.65
CA ARG A 98 3.21 9.08 -21.25
C ARG A 98 4.48 8.39 -21.01
N GLN A 99 5.58 9.18 -21.08
CA GLN A 99 6.87 8.68 -20.61
C GLN A 99 6.44 8.17 -19.28
N GLY A 100 6.18 6.84 -19.32
CA GLY A 100 5.47 6.23 -18.26
C GLY A 100 6.29 6.77 -17.15
N ARG A 101 5.71 7.73 -16.39
CA ARG A 101 6.40 8.34 -15.28
C ARG A 101 7.01 7.12 -14.71
N ARG A 102 8.27 6.89 -15.11
CA ARG A 102 9.07 5.72 -14.74
C ARG A 102 8.94 5.83 -13.26
N ALA A 103 8.06 4.98 -12.72
CA ALA A 103 7.54 5.07 -11.36
C ALA A 103 8.78 5.33 -10.59
N GLY A 104 8.96 6.64 -10.26
CA GLY A 104 10.26 7.30 -10.21
C GLY A 104 11.10 6.40 -9.38
N ARG A 105 12.06 5.75 -10.00
CA ARG A 105 12.75 4.51 -9.63
C ARG A 105 12.87 4.57 -8.13
N ARG A 106 12.00 3.82 -7.40
CA ARG A 106 11.88 3.95 -5.95
C ARG A 106 13.28 3.72 -5.45
N GLN A 107 13.94 4.80 -5.01
CA GLN A 107 15.30 4.65 -4.49
C GLN A 107 15.17 3.80 -3.23
N PRO A 108 15.74 2.60 -3.22
CA PRO A 108 15.64 1.74 -2.05
C PRO A 108 16.37 2.40 -0.88
N VAL A 109 15.85 2.18 0.31
CA VAL A 109 16.49 2.55 1.57
C VAL A 109 17.09 1.28 2.17
N THR A 110 18.38 1.33 2.52
CA THR A 110 19.04 0.21 3.19
C THR A 110 18.59 0.16 4.65
N ARG A 111 18.10 -0.98 5.09
CA ARG A 111 17.74 -1.25 6.49
C ARG A 111 18.99 -1.59 7.32
N PRO A 112 18.93 -1.53 8.65
CA PRO A 112 20.07 -1.87 9.52
C PRO A 112 20.67 -3.26 9.29
N ASN A 113 19.85 -4.23 8.84
CA ASN A 113 20.29 -5.58 8.51
C ASN A 113 20.92 -5.73 7.10
N GLY A 114 21.06 -4.65 6.35
CA GLY A 114 21.61 -4.62 4.99
C GLY A 114 20.59 -4.88 3.88
N ASP A 115 19.36 -5.31 4.18
CA ASP A 115 18.32 -5.52 3.20
C ASP A 115 17.76 -4.19 2.65
N LEU A 116 17.24 -4.24 1.44
CA LEU A 116 16.64 -3.09 0.79
C LEU A 116 15.14 -2.99 1.09
N TYR A 117 14.70 -1.80 1.50
CA TYR A 117 13.31 -1.40 1.56
C TYR A 117 12.96 -0.51 0.36
N PHE A 118 11.87 -0.80 -0.32
CA PHE A 118 11.39 0.00 -1.45
C PHE A 118 10.22 0.88 -0.98
N PRO A 119 10.44 2.21 -0.79
CA PRO A 119 9.42 3.10 -0.25
C PRO A 119 8.15 3.10 -1.08
N ARG A 120 6.99 3.14 -0.43
CA ARG A 120 5.66 3.21 -1.02
C ARG A 120 5.15 4.65 -1.01
N LYS A 121 4.15 4.94 -1.82
CA LYS A 121 3.48 6.24 -1.79
C LYS A 121 2.44 6.26 -0.67
N LEU A 122 2.53 7.25 0.20
CA LEU A 122 1.60 7.52 1.27
C LEU A 122 1.37 9.04 1.36
N ALA A 123 0.11 9.49 1.31
CA ALA A 123 -0.25 10.91 1.45
C ALA A 123 0.60 11.88 0.60
N GLY A 124 0.94 11.49 -0.63
CA GLY A 124 1.70 12.32 -1.57
C GLY A 124 3.23 12.31 -1.41
N ALA A 125 3.76 11.66 -0.38
CA ALA A 125 5.17 11.46 -0.11
C ALA A 125 5.56 9.97 -0.11
N THR A 126 6.78 9.63 0.27
CA THR A 126 7.12 8.25 0.60
C THR A 126 6.66 7.91 2.02
N ASP A 127 6.31 6.66 2.26
CA ASP A 127 5.93 6.17 3.59
C ASP A 127 7.05 6.39 4.62
N VAL A 128 8.30 6.20 4.21
CA VAL A 128 9.51 6.50 5.01
C VAL A 128 9.55 7.98 5.41
N ASP A 129 9.34 8.90 4.45
CA ASP A 129 9.35 10.34 4.73
C ASP A 129 8.15 10.76 5.59
N VAL A 130 7.01 10.12 5.41
CA VAL A 130 5.83 10.37 6.26
C VAL A 130 6.15 10.01 7.71
N LEU A 131 6.70 8.80 7.98
CA LEU A 131 7.06 8.40 9.33
C LEU A 131 8.09 9.34 9.97
N ARG A 132 9.10 9.76 9.22
CA ARG A 132 10.11 10.73 9.71
C ARG A 132 9.48 12.07 10.11
N ARG A 133 8.59 12.61 9.27
CA ARG A 133 7.85 13.85 9.58
C ARG A 133 6.94 13.70 10.80
N LEU A 134 6.31 12.53 10.99
CA LEU A 134 5.48 12.27 12.17
C LEU A 134 6.33 12.23 13.44
N ARG A 135 7.54 11.62 13.39
CA ARG A 135 8.51 11.68 14.50
C ARG A 135 8.92 13.12 14.83
N ASP A 136 9.27 13.93 13.82
CA ASP A 136 9.65 15.34 14.01
C ASP A 136 8.56 16.16 14.69
N LYS A 137 7.29 15.76 14.49
CA LYS A 137 6.10 16.38 15.13
C LYS A 137 5.65 15.65 16.39
N ARG A 138 6.34 14.59 16.80
CA ARG A 138 6.01 13.75 17.96
C ARG A 138 4.59 13.18 17.89
N ILE A 139 4.12 12.83 16.70
CA ILE A 139 2.79 12.25 16.44
C ILE A 139 2.91 10.74 16.39
N PRO A 140 2.50 9.99 17.43
CA PRO A 140 2.67 8.55 17.48
C PRO A 140 1.80 7.84 16.43
N VAL A 141 2.32 6.72 15.91
CA VAL A 141 1.71 5.97 14.78
C VAL A 141 1.45 4.52 15.16
N LEU A 142 0.24 4.05 14.83
CA LEU A 142 -0.11 2.65 14.77
C LEU A 142 -0.08 2.17 13.32
N LEU A 143 0.80 1.22 13.02
CA LEU A 143 0.82 0.52 11.74
C LEU A 143 -0.03 -0.74 11.85
N TYR A 144 -1.04 -0.89 11.02
CA TYR A 144 -1.88 -2.09 11.05
C TYR A 144 -2.00 -2.73 9.65
N GLY A 145 -2.36 -3.99 9.61
CA GLY A 145 -2.55 -4.75 8.37
C GLY A 145 -2.10 -6.19 8.50
N PRO A 146 -2.33 -7.03 7.49
CA PRO A 146 -1.99 -8.44 7.52
C PRO A 146 -0.52 -8.71 7.85
N PRO A 147 -0.17 -9.85 8.47
CA PRO A 147 1.21 -10.27 8.63
C PRO A 147 1.91 -10.36 7.28
N GLY A 148 3.22 -10.03 7.22
CA GLY A 148 4.00 -10.19 5.99
C GLY A 148 3.88 -9.05 4.97
N THR A 149 3.17 -7.96 5.27
CA THR A 149 3.04 -6.78 4.40
C THR A 149 4.22 -5.80 4.48
N GLY A 150 5.14 -5.98 5.46
CA GLY A 150 6.37 -5.19 5.58
C GLY A 150 6.28 -4.00 6.55
N LYS A 151 5.43 -4.06 7.59
CA LYS A 151 5.33 -3.04 8.65
C LYS A 151 6.68 -2.79 9.34
N THR A 152 7.29 -3.83 9.89
CA THR A 152 8.61 -3.76 10.56
C THR A 152 9.69 -3.23 9.62
N ALA A 153 9.73 -3.71 8.36
CA ALA A 153 10.69 -3.26 7.36
C ALA A 153 10.55 -1.76 7.01
N LEU A 154 9.33 -1.22 7.03
CA LEU A 154 9.07 0.20 6.85
C LEU A 154 9.66 1.01 8.00
N VAL A 155 9.45 0.58 9.25
CA VAL A 155 9.95 1.29 10.45
C VAL A 155 11.47 1.26 10.50
N GLU A 156 12.10 0.11 10.22
CA GLU A 156 13.56 -0.02 10.13
C GLU A 156 14.16 0.88 9.04
N ALA A 157 13.48 1.02 7.91
CA ALA A 157 13.93 1.92 6.83
C ALA A 157 13.74 3.39 7.18
N ALA A 158 12.75 3.72 8.00
CA ALA A 158 12.51 5.09 8.44
C ALA A 158 13.50 5.52 9.54
N PHE A 159 13.85 4.61 10.45
CA PHE A 159 14.60 4.91 11.67
C PHE A 159 15.79 3.96 11.85
N PRO A 160 17.01 4.36 11.41
CA PRO A 160 18.21 3.54 11.61
C PRO A 160 18.60 3.34 13.08
N ASP A 161 18.12 4.23 13.96
CA ASP A 161 18.32 4.21 15.41
C ASP A 161 17.25 3.41 16.19
N LEU A 162 16.44 2.63 15.47
CA LEU A 162 15.31 1.91 16.02
C LEU A 162 15.69 0.93 17.14
N LEU A 163 14.92 0.96 18.23
CA LEU A 163 14.83 -0.13 19.19
C LEU A 163 13.50 -0.87 19.00
N THR A 164 13.48 -2.17 19.23
CA THR A 164 12.28 -2.97 19.00
C THR A 164 11.99 -3.85 20.22
N VAL A 165 10.72 -3.84 20.65
CA VAL A 165 10.13 -4.84 21.52
C VAL A 165 9.21 -5.70 20.68
N ALA A 166 9.49 -7.00 20.59
CA ALA A 166 8.62 -7.97 19.94
C ALA A 166 7.54 -8.43 20.93
N GLY A 167 6.29 -8.09 20.64
CA GLY A 167 5.16 -8.40 21.52
C GLY A 167 4.76 -9.87 21.49
N THR A 168 4.53 -10.42 22.65
CA THR A 168 3.97 -11.77 22.86
C THR A 168 3.00 -11.74 24.05
N GLY A 169 2.24 -12.83 24.24
CA GLY A 169 1.39 -13.01 25.42
C GLY A 169 2.15 -13.05 26.75
N ASP A 170 3.45 -13.39 26.71
CA ASP A 170 4.34 -13.52 27.86
C ASP A 170 5.17 -12.25 28.13
N THR A 171 5.03 -11.22 27.30
CA THR A 171 5.73 -9.94 27.50
C THR A 171 5.34 -9.33 28.85
N VAL A 172 6.34 -8.87 29.60
CA VAL A 172 6.19 -8.27 30.93
C VAL A 172 6.71 -6.83 30.97
N VAL A 173 6.42 -6.09 32.03
CA VAL A 173 6.82 -4.68 32.20
C VAL A 173 8.34 -4.53 32.19
N GLU A 174 9.06 -5.50 32.74
CA GLU A 174 10.51 -5.54 32.81
C GLU A 174 11.16 -5.60 31.44
N ASP A 175 10.49 -6.17 30.41
CA ASP A 175 10.97 -6.17 29.04
C ASP A 175 11.01 -4.76 28.44
N PHE A 176 10.27 -3.83 28.99
CA PHE A 176 10.30 -2.40 28.62
C PHE A 176 11.22 -1.57 29.49
N LEU A 177 11.15 -1.78 30.82
CA LEU A 177 11.84 -0.93 31.79
C LEU A 177 13.26 -1.39 32.10
N GLY A 178 13.49 -2.69 32.05
CA GLY A 178 14.75 -3.32 32.43
C GLY A 178 14.65 -4.14 33.70
N ASN A 179 15.71 -4.86 34.00
CA ASN A 179 15.77 -5.81 35.08
C ASN A 179 17.18 -5.89 35.70
N PHE A 180 17.29 -6.45 36.90
CA PHE A 180 18.56 -6.80 37.51
C PHE A 180 19.12 -8.07 36.91
N ILE A 181 20.37 -8.02 36.47
CA ILE A 181 21.11 -9.20 36.03
C ILE A 181 22.20 -9.56 37.04
N PRO A 182 22.43 -10.86 37.32
CA PRO A 182 23.52 -11.28 38.21
C PRO A 182 24.89 -11.03 37.56
N LEU A 183 25.84 -10.56 38.35
CA LEU A 183 27.21 -10.39 37.94
C LEU A 183 28.07 -11.61 38.36
N PRO A 184 29.21 -11.86 37.70
CA PRO A 184 30.11 -12.95 38.04
C PRO A 184 30.68 -12.91 39.45
N ASP A 185 30.74 -11.72 40.06
CA ASP A 185 31.21 -11.47 41.40
C ASP A 185 30.13 -11.69 42.48
N GLY A 186 28.93 -12.11 42.09
CA GLY A 186 27.78 -12.33 42.97
C GLY A 186 26.95 -11.09 43.24
N GLY A 187 27.31 -9.93 42.64
CA GLY A 187 26.49 -8.72 42.68
C GLY A 187 25.34 -8.75 41.66
N PHE A 188 24.62 -7.64 41.62
CA PHE A 188 23.55 -7.41 40.65
C PHE A 188 23.74 -6.04 39.98
N GLU A 189 23.51 -5.97 38.66
CA GLU A 189 23.47 -4.72 37.91
C GLU A 189 22.08 -4.55 37.32
N PHE A 190 21.55 -3.32 37.33
CA PHE A 190 20.31 -3.00 36.67
C PHE A 190 20.59 -2.63 35.21
N VAL A 191 20.06 -3.40 34.28
CA VAL A 191 20.15 -3.16 32.82
C VAL A 191 18.85 -2.54 32.36
N TYR A 192 18.94 -1.36 31.77
CA TYR A 192 17.76 -0.65 31.25
C TYR A 192 17.17 -1.35 30.02
N GLY A 193 15.85 -1.44 30.02
CA GLY A 193 15.08 -1.96 28.90
C GLY A 193 14.94 -0.96 27.72
N PRO A 194 14.46 -1.44 26.58
CA PRO A 194 14.40 -0.65 25.34
C PRO A 194 13.60 0.66 25.47
N LEU A 195 12.53 0.70 26.26
CA LEU A 195 11.77 1.93 26.48
C LEU A 195 12.62 2.99 27.18
N VAL A 196 13.31 2.61 28.24
CA VAL A 196 14.15 3.51 29.03
C VAL A 196 15.31 4.03 28.18
N VAL A 197 15.96 3.13 27.43
CA VAL A 197 17.06 3.49 26.50
C VAL A 197 16.56 4.44 25.43
N ALA A 198 15.42 4.14 24.80
CA ALA A 198 14.83 5.00 23.78
C ALA A 198 14.53 6.41 24.31
N MET A 199 13.97 6.50 25.51
CA MET A 199 13.66 7.78 26.15
C MET A 199 14.90 8.60 26.48
N ARG A 200 15.96 7.95 26.99
CA ARG A 200 17.22 8.62 27.39
C ARG A 200 18.06 9.06 26.19
N GLU A 201 18.03 8.27 25.11
CA GLU A 201 18.86 8.53 23.93
C GLU A 201 18.11 9.26 22.81
N GLY A 202 16.81 9.52 22.96
CA GLY A 202 15.99 10.15 21.94
C GLY A 202 15.78 9.27 20.70
N ARG A 203 15.66 7.97 20.87
CA ARG A 203 15.54 7.01 19.78
C ARG A 203 14.10 6.63 19.50
N ALA A 204 13.87 6.08 18.31
CA ALA A 204 12.56 5.46 17.97
C ALA A 204 12.42 4.10 18.65
N LEU A 205 11.23 3.82 19.18
CA LEU A 205 10.83 2.55 19.76
C LEU A 205 9.69 1.95 18.94
N LEU A 206 9.89 0.78 18.37
CA LEU A 206 8.84 -0.04 17.77
C LEU A 206 8.37 -1.07 18.80
N VAL A 207 7.07 -1.08 19.07
CA VAL A 207 6.39 -2.17 19.73
C VAL A 207 5.74 -3.01 18.65
N ASP A 208 6.45 -4.02 18.16
CA ASP A 208 5.94 -4.90 17.11
C ASP A 208 4.97 -5.92 17.70
N ASP A 209 3.93 -6.28 16.95
CA ASP A 209 2.83 -7.13 17.43
C ASP A 209 2.24 -6.66 18.80
N ALA A 210 2.13 -5.35 18.99
CA ALA A 210 1.75 -4.72 20.27
C ALA A 210 0.45 -5.28 20.86
N THR A 211 -0.47 -5.71 20.01
CA THR A 211 -1.78 -6.21 20.44
C THR A 211 -1.77 -7.64 20.96
N LEU A 212 -0.64 -8.35 20.90
CA LEU A 212 -0.42 -9.61 21.61
C LEU A 212 0.01 -9.39 23.06
N ILE A 213 0.57 -8.22 23.37
CA ILE A 213 1.04 -7.86 24.71
C ILE A 213 -0.18 -7.62 25.62
N PRO A 214 -0.19 -8.15 26.85
CA PRO A 214 -1.27 -7.87 27.78
C PRO A 214 -1.49 -6.37 28.00
N PRO A 215 -2.74 -5.85 27.94
CA PRO A 215 -3.00 -4.40 28.04
C PRO A 215 -2.43 -3.74 29.30
N LYS A 216 -2.37 -4.47 30.41
CA LYS A 216 -1.78 -3.99 31.67
C LYS A 216 -0.28 -3.71 31.55
N VAL A 217 0.43 -4.45 30.70
CA VAL A 217 1.85 -4.25 30.42
C VAL A 217 2.06 -3.05 29.51
N LEU A 218 1.26 -2.92 28.44
CA LEU A 218 1.31 -1.78 27.53
C LEU A 218 1.03 -0.44 28.21
N ALA A 219 0.35 -0.45 29.36
CA ALA A 219 0.08 0.76 30.14
C ALA A 219 1.37 1.48 30.59
N VAL A 220 2.53 0.79 30.63
CA VAL A 220 3.83 1.40 30.92
C VAL A 220 4.25 2.45 29.88
N LEU A 221 3.78 2.33 28.63
CA LEU A 221 4.06 3.27 27.55
C LEU A 221 3.29 4.59 27.69
N TYR A 222 2.12 4.57 28.31
CA TYR A 222 1.20 5.71 28.28
C TYR A 222 1.81 7.01 28.82
N PRO A 223 2.48 7.01 30.00
CA PRO A 223 3.12 8.22 30.52
C PRO A 223 4.28 8.74 29.64
N ALA A 224 4.94 7.85 28.91
CA ALA A 224 6.00 8.22 27.96
C ALA A 224 5.47 8.88 26.69
N MET A 225 4.24 8.50 26.27
CA MET A 225 3.59 8.97 25.04
C MET A 225 2.73 10.22 25.23
N ASP A 226 2.23 10.46 26.44
CA ASP A 226 1.42 11.65 26.71
C ASP A 226 2.29 12.91 26.96
N GLY A 227 1.62 14.03 27.23
CA GLY A 227 2.30 15.31 27.45
C GLY A 227 3.30 15.35 28.60
N ARG A 228 3.28 14.38 29.51
CA ARG A 228 4.23 14.26 30.63
C ARG A 228 5.60 13.81 30.18
N ARG A 229 5.67 12.88 29.21
CA ARG A 229 6.91 12.29 28.66
C ARG A 229 7.86 11.76 29.73
N VAL A 230 7.31 11.18 30.80
CA VAL A 230 8.04 10.74 31.99
C VAL A 230 7.52 9.39 32.43
N ILE A 231 8.43 8.48 32.74
CA ILE A 231 8.12 7.21 33.42
C ILE A 231 8.88 7.12 34.74
N THR A 232 8.43 6.25 35.63
CA THR A 232 9.15 5.90 36.84
C THR A 232 9.46 4.40 36.83
N ILE A 233 10.67 4.03 37.23
CA ILE A 233 11.13 2.64 37.36
C ILE A 233 11.02 2.21 38.80
N PRO A 234 9.91 1.57 39.27
CA PRO A 234 9.73 1.28 40.66
C PRO A 234 10.76 0.30 41.23
N GLY A 235 11.16 -0.69 40.44
CA GLY A 235 12.18 -1.68 40.79
C GLY A 235 13.60 -1.14 40.90
N TYR A 236 13.86 0.08 40.43
CA TYR A 236 15.19 0.70 40.47
C TYR A 236 15.11 2.07 41.13
N ARG A 237 15.13 2.13 42.44
CA ARG A 237 15.17 3.36 43.28
C ARG A 237 14.06 4.39 42.99
N ASN A 238 12.96 3.98 42.35
CA ASN A 238 11.93 4.88 41.80
C ASN A 238 12.52 5.92 40.86
N GLU A 239 13.54 5.52 40.06
CA GLU A 239 14.18 6.43 39.12
C GLU A 239 13.16 7.02 38.18
N ARG A 240 13.17 8.34 38.04
CA ARG A 240 12.35 9.09 37.10
C ARG A 240 13.15 9.28 35.81
N VAL A 241 12.60 8.83 34.70
CA VAL A 241 13.17 8.96 33.37
C VAL A 241 12.32 9.90 32.53
N GLU A 242 12.92 10.98 32.06
CA GLU A 242 12.28 11.95 31.18
C GLU A 242 12.76 11.73 29.74
N ALA A 243 11.80 11.74 28.79
CA ALA A 243 12.14 11.51 27.39
C ALA A 243 12.82 12.74 26.78
N VAL A 244 14.03 12.56 26.26
CA VAL A 244 14.72 13.60 25.49
C VAL A 244 14.13 13.75 24.09
N ASP A 245 14.55 14.81 23.39
CA ASP A 245 14.10 15.07 22.03
C ASP A 245 14.53 13.94 21.09
N GLY A 246 13.65 13.60 20.13
CA GLY A 246 13.85 12.48 19.23
C GLY A 246 13.17 11.18 19.69
N PHE A 247 12.83 11.02 20.99
CA PHE A 247 12.06 9.86 21.43
C PHE A 247 10.72 9.80 20.74
N TYR A 248 10.41 8.60 20.22
CA TYR A 248 9.21 8.38 19.40
C TYR A 248 8.72 6.93 19.50
N VAL A 249 7.41 6.72 19.62
CA VAL A 249 6.81 5.38 19.73
C VAL A 249 6.01 5.07 18.48
N ILE A 250 6.23 3.88 17.93
CA ILE A 250 5.47 3.26 16.86
C ILE A 250 4.95 1.91 17.36
N ALA A 251 3.70 1.55 17.06
CA ALA A 251 3.19 0.21 17.33
C ALA A 251 2.81 -0.51 16.03
N GLY A 252 3.03 -1.83 16.02
CA GLY A 252 2.58 -2.75 14.99
C GLY A 252 1.34 -3.52 15.46
N HIS A 253 0.34 -3.65 14.60
CA HIS A 253 -0.88 -4.43 14.83
C HIS A 253 -1.19 -5.32 13.64
N ASN A 254 -1.49 -6.59 13.89
CA ASN A 254 -1.94 -7.57 12.91
C ASN A 254 -3.42 -7.92 13.18
N PRO A 255 -4.39 -7.24 12.53
CA PRO A 255 -5.80 -7.57 12.67
C PRO A 255 -6.06 -9.02 12.26
N GLY A 256 -6.96 -9.71 12.97
CA GLY A 256 -7.34 -11.10 12.67
C GLY A 256 -6.37 -12.16 13.21
N VAL A 257 -5.24 -11.79 13.81
CA VAL A 257 -4.39 -12.75 14.52
C VAL A 257 -5.04 -13.12 15.85
N HIS A 258 -5.10 -14.42 16.13
CA HIS A 258 -5.68 -14.91 17.38
C HIS A 258 -4.96 -14.32 18.61
N GLY A 259 -5.73 -13.81 19.55
CA GLY A 259 -5.19 -13.17 20.77
C GLY A 259 -4.77 -11.71 20.59
N ALA A 260 -4.78 -11.15 19.38
CA ALA A 260 -4.47 -9.74 19.14
C ALA A 260 -5.64 -8.84 19.55
N ILE A 261 -5.48 -8.11 20.65
CA ILE A 261 -6.53 -7.22 21.21
C ILE A 261 -6.07 -5.77 21.11
N LEU A 262 -6.65 -5.00 20.18
CA LEU A 262 -6.49 -3.56 20.13
C LEU A 262 -7.52 -2.91 21.05
N THR A 263 -7.10 -2.56 22.27
CA THR A 263 -7.98 -1.84 23.21
C THR A 263 -8.17 -0.39 22.76
N GLU A 264 -9.33 0.19 23.09
CA GLU A 264 -9.62 1.59 22.83
C GLU A 264 -8.60 2.52 23.51
N ALA A 265 -8.17 2.16 24.72
CA ALA A 265 -7.13 2.88 25.47
C ALA A 265 -5.79 2.91 24.75
N LEU A 266 -5.39 1.83 24.09
CA LEU A 266 -4.18 1.78 23.29
C LEU A 266 -4.38 2.55 21.97
N ALA A 267 -5.47 2.29 21.27
CA ALA A 267 -5.77 2.93 19.98
C ALA A 267 -5.78 4.46 20.07
N SER A 268 -6.39 5.01 21.14
CA SER A 268 -6.49 6.46 21.38
C SER A 268 -5.14 7.15 21.67
N ARG A 269 -4.07 6.41 21.91
CA ARG A 269 -2.71 6.94 22.13
C ARG A 269 -1.95 7.19 20.83
N PHE A 270 -2.46 6.66 19.73
CA PHE A 270 -1.87 6.85 18.41
C PHE A 270 -2.76 7.78 17.58
N ASP A 271 -2.28 8.99 17.31
CA ASP A 271 -3.03 10.00 16.55
C ASP A 271 -3.19 9.61 15.09
N VAL A 272 -2.28 8.78 14.56
CA VAL A 272 -2.28 8.34 13.16
C VAL A 272 -2.26 6.83 13.07
N HIS A 273 -3.24 6.29 12.36
CA HIS A 273 -3.32 4.87 12.02
C HIS A 273 -3.04 4.71 10.54
N ILE A 274 -2.02 3.92 10.19
CA ILE A 274 -1.61 3.67 8.81
C ILE A 274 -1.83 2.20 8.47
N GLU A 275 -2.65 1.95 7.47
CA GLU A 275 -2.81 0.62 6.91
C GLU A 275 -1.63 0.27 5.99
N VAL A 276 -1.01 -0.88 6.24
CA VAL A 276 0.11 -1.40 5.45
C VAL A 276 -0.34 -2.67 4.74
N THR A 277 -0.77 -2.52 3.50
CA THR A 277 -1.20 -3.62 2.62
C THR A 277 -0.06 -4.11 1.74
N THR A 278 -0.25 -5.24 1.06
CA THR A 278 0.72 -5.73 0.07
C THR A 278 0.78 -4.82 -1.15
N ASP A 279 1.97 -4.36 -1.51
CA ASP A 279 2.25 -3.64 -2.75
C ASP A 279 2.50 -4.66 -3.88
N TRP A 280 1.48 -4.89 -4.71
CA TRP A 280 1.53 -5.85 -5.81
C TRP A 280 2.52 -5.46 -6.90
N ASP A 281 2.73 -4.17 -7.13
CA ASP A 281 3.73 -3.68 -8.09
C ASP A 281 5.14 -3.91 -7.57
N LEU A 282 5.35 -3.77 -6.26
CA LEU A 282 6.59 -4.15 -5.60
C LEU A 282 6.83 -5.66 -5.71
N ALA A 283 5.82 -6.49 -5.49
CA ALA A 283 5.97 -7.94 -5.64
C ALA A 283 6.46 -8.31 -7.05
N ARG A 284 5.87 -7.71 -8.10
CA ARG A 284 6.32 -7.87 -9.50
C ARG A 284 7.75 -7.36 -9.72
N HIS A 285 8.08 -6.20 -9.15
CA HIS A 285 9.42 -5.61 -9.24
C HIS A 285 10.49 -6.51 -8.58
N LEU A 286 10.15 -7.17 -7.48
CA LEU A 286 11.01 -8.12 -6.77
C LEU A 286 11.09 -9.50 -7.44
N GLY A 287 10.49 -9.67 -8.61
CA GLY A 287 10.59 -10.88 -9.43
C GLY A 287 9.65 -12.01 -9.02
N VAL A 288 8.57 -11.69 -8.30
CA VAL A 288 7.50 -12.68 -8.08
C VAL A 288 6.82 -12.99 -9.42
N PRO A 289 6.64 -14.27 -9.79
CA PRO A 289 6.00 -14.65 -11.04
C PRO A 289 4.60 -14.06 -11.15
N ARG A 290 4.30 -13.53 -12.34
CA ARG A 290 3.02 -12.85 -12.60
C ARG A 290 1.79 -13.70 -12.22
N PRO A 291 1.70 -15.00 -12.57
CA PRO A 291 0.56 -15.82 -12.17
C PRO A 291 0.38 -15.91 -10.65
N ALA A 292 1.48 -15.96 -9.88
CA ALA A 292 1.42 -16.01 -8.42
C ALA A 292 0.90 -14.67 -7.83
N VAL A 293 1.27 -13.53 -8.43
CA VAL A 293 0.74 -12.22 -8.01
C VAL A 293 -0.74 -12.11 -8.35
N GLU A 294 -1.18 -12.56 -9.53
CA GLU A 294 -2.59 -12.52 -9.94
C GLU A 294 -3.46 -13.43 -9.04
N ALA A 295 -3.00 -14.62 -8.74
CA ALA A 295 -3.67 -15.51 -7.79
C ALA A 295 -3.78 -14.88 -6.39
N ALA A 296 -2.70 -14.26 -5.90
CA ALA A 296 -2.70 -13.60 -4.62
C ALA A 296 -3.68 -12.42 -4.56
N ILE A 297 -3.78 -11.62 -5.62
CA ILE A 297 -4.76 -10.53 -5.73
C ILE A 297 -6.19 -11.07 -5.63
N THR A 298 -6.50 -12.15 -6.37
CA THR A 298 -7.83 -12.80 -6.33
C THR A 298 -8.13 -13.32 -4.93
N LEU A 299 -7.21 -14.07 -4.32
CA LEU A 299 -7.40 -14.61 -2.97
C LEU A 299 -7.55 -13.51 -1.91
N ASN A 300 -6.84 -12.38 -2.04
CA ASN A 300 -7.03 -11.25 -1.13
C ASN A 300 -8.40 -10.58 -1.30
N ALA A 301 -8.96 -10.54 -2.51
CA ALA A 301 -10.32 -10.09 -2.74
C ALA A 301 -11.35 -11.07 -2.16
N ASP A 302 -11.07 -12.37 -2.25
CA ASP A 302 -11.90 -13.42 -1.66
C ASP A 302 -11.86 -13.40 -0.14
N LEU A 303 -10.70 -13.16 0.45
CA LEU A 303 -10.53 -12.96 1.89
C LEU A 303 -11.33 -11.74 2.39
N ALA A 304 -11.24 -10.62 1.69
CA ALA A 304 -12.01 -9.42 2.01
C ALA A 304 -13.53 -9.63 1.91
N ALA A 305 -13.97 -10.55 1.04
CA ALA A 305 -15.37 -10.94 0.88
C ALA A 305 -15.79 -12.08 1.82
N GLY A 306 -14.91 -12.59 2.67
CA GLY A 306 -15.17 -13.69 3.60
C GLY A 306 -15.36 -15.05 2.93
N ARG A 307 -14.88 -15.23 1.69
CA ARG A 307 -14.97 -16.50 0.96
C ARG A 307 -13.86 -17.48 1.30
N VAL A 308 -12.73 -16.99 1.77
CA VAL A 308 -11.58 -17.76 2.27
C VAL A 308 -11.11 -17.18 3.59
N GLY A 309 -10.46 -17.99 4.40
CA GLY A 309 -9.90 -17.56 5.70
C GLY A 309 -8.47 -17.01 5.60
N TRP A 310 -7.80 -17.19 4.44
CA TRP A 310 -6.41 -16.81 4.27
C TRP A 310 -6.09 -16.41 2.83
N ALA A 311 -5.13 -15.48 2.68
CA ALA A 311 -4.57 -15.10 1.40
C ALA A 311 -3.09 -14.72 1.54
N PRO A 312 -2.23 -15.11 0.56
CA PRO A 312 -0.80 -14.82 0.63
C PRO A 312 -0.52 -13.33 0.52
N GLN A 313 0.43 -12.85 1.34
CA GLN A 313 0.94 -11.49 1.34
C GLN A 313 2.34 -11.45 0.72
N LEU A 314 3.01 -10.30 0.75
CA LEU A 314 4.34 -10.11 0.14
C LEU A 314 5.39 -11.11 0.65
N ARG A 315 5.40 -11.41 1.97
CA ARG A 315 6.34 -12.36 2.58
C ARG A 315 6.20 -13.76 1.98
N GLU A 316 4.96 -14.24 1.84
CA GLU A 316 4.65 -15.55 1.28
C GLU A 316 5.04 -15.61 -0.20
N LEU A 317 4.78 -14.56 -0.96
CA LEU A 317 5.12 -14.47 -2.38
C LEU A 317 6.64 -14.43 -2.63
N LEU A 318 7.39 -13.73 -1.79
CA LEU A 318 8.85 -13.77 -1.83
C LEU A 318 9.38 -15.17 -1.44
N GLY A 319 8.75 -15.80 -0.46
CA GLY A 319 9.01 -17.20 -0.10
C GLY A 319 8.76 -18.14 -1.27
N PHE A 320 7.59 -18.03 -1.92
CA PHE A 320 7.25 -18.76 -3.13
C PHE A 320 8.32 -18.62 -4.22
N THR A 321 8.78 -17.40 -4.46
CA THR A 321 9.80 -17.12 -5.47
C THR A 321 11.13 -17.82 -5.15
N ARG A 322 11.55 -17.82 -3.88
CA ARG A 322 12.77 -18.53 -3.44
C ARG A 322 12.62 -20.05 -3.61
N VAL A 323 11.51 -20.61 -3.14
CA VAL A 323 11.24 -22.06 -3.28
C VAL A 323 11.17 -22.47 -4.75
N SER A 324 10.48 -21.67 -5.58
CA SER A 324 10.37 -21.94 -7.02
C SER A 324 11.73 -21.98 -7.72
N LYS A 325 12.65 -21.10 -7.35
CA LYS A 325 14.02 -21.09 -7.90
C LYS A 325 14.87 -22.27 -7.43
N THR A 326 14.61 -22.79 -6.25
CA THR A 326 15.45 -23.86 -5.64
C THR A 326 14.90 -25.26 -5.91
N LEU A 327 13.58 -25.43 -5.80
CA LEU A 327 12.91 -26.75 -5.87
C LEU A 327 11.93 -26.87 -7.04
N GLY A 328 11.80 -25.82 -7.86
CA GLY A 328 10.87 -25.77 -8.98
C GLY A 328 9.47 -25.26 -8.64
N PRO A 329 8.69 -24.88 -9.69
CA PRO A 329 7.38 -24.25 -9.51
C PRO A 329 6.36 -25.13 -8.79
N ALA A 330 6.32 -26.44 -9.10
CA ALA A 330 5.36 -27.35 -8.47
C ALA A 330 5.53 -27.43 -6.95
N ALA A 331 6.80 -27.54 -6.49
CA ALA A 331 7.11 -27.52 -5.06
C ALA A 331 6.73 -26.20 -4.39
N ALA A 332 6.90 -25.07 -5.09
CA ALA A 332 6.53 -23.76 -4.59
C ALA A 332 5.01 -23.63 -4.41
N VAL A 333 4.22 -24.13 -5.38
CA VAL A 333 2.75 -24.16 -5.28
C VAL A 333 2.32 -25.03 -4.10
N ALA A 334 2.82 -26.25 -4.01
CA ALA A 334 2.48 -27.18 -2.92
C ALA A 334 2.82 -26.56 -1.54
N ASN A 335 3.98 -25.91 -1.42
CA ASN A 335 4.40 -25.23 -0.19
C ASN A 335 3.48 -24.04 0.14
N LEU A 336 3.02 -23.27 -0.86
CA LEU A 336 2.14 -22.13 -0.64
C LEU A 336 0.74 -22.59 -0.21
N VAL A 337 0.18 -23.59 -0.88
CA VAL A 337 -1.11 -24.21 -0.54
C VAL A 337 -1.05 -24.83 0.86
N GLY A 338 0.06 -25.49 1.21
CA GLY A 338 0.24 -26.07 2.55
C GLY A 338 0.24 -25.05 3.71
N ARG A 339 0.36 -23.75 3.42
CA ARG A 339 0.27 -22.67 4.42
C ARG A 339 -1.16 -22.20 4.67
N ALA A 340 -2.06 -22.46 3.74
CA ALA A 340 -3.47 -22.11 3.91
C ALA A 340 -4.09 -22.99 5.02
N PRO A 341 -5.10 -22.49 5.74
CA PRO A 341 -5.96 -23.31 6.60
C PRO A 341 -6.48 -24.52 5.87
N ALA A 342 -6.77 -25.60 6.59
CA ALA A 342 -7.18 -26.87 5.96
C ALA A 342 -8.42 -26.73 5.07
N GLU A 343 -9.35 -25.89 5.50
CA GLU A 343 -10.60 -25.55 4.81
C GLU A 343 -10.40 -24.77 3.50
N ASP A 344 -9.26 -24.12 3.31
CA ASP A 344 -8.96 -23.29 2.13
C ASP A 344 -8.01 -24.00 1.13
N ARG A 345 -7.70 -25.29 1.31
CA ARG A 345 -6.72 -26.03 0.49
C ARG A 345 -7.31 -26.74 -0.72
N GLU A 346 -8.65 -26.71 -0.90
CA GLU A 346 -9.34 -27.35 -2.00
C GLU A 346 -9.41 -26.51 -3.29
#